data_bfdf2152f6472b38a8ec85fc33a07144
#
_entry.id   bfdf2152f6472b38a8ec85fc33a07144
#
_cell.length_a   1.000
_cell.length_b   1.000
_cell.length_c   1.000
_cell.angle_alpha   90.00
_cell.angle_beta   90.00
_cell.angle_gamma   90.00
#
_symmetry.space_group_name_H-M   'P 1'
#
loop_
_entity.id
_entity.type
_entity.pdbx_description
1 polymer ?
#
loop_
_entity_poly.entity_id
_entity_poly.type
_entity_poly.pdbx_seq_one_letter_code
_entity_poly.pdbx_strand_id
1 'polypeptide(L)'
;MRIGKGIGAAVLSALLCTAMLFLPTTAFAENLNATDQIGMVRSNVPYLQVEIKSQDVYAAEVQGKLGNAEMTLYSLDRTDNQKTLTCVLLDNSASMTQDNICPRGSFDQLKTGVQALLKQASADHQIGVYSIGAGLPKCLGTAKDADSAKKVAASVAALKGDEDATDLNTALDQLFDQVSALSDQYQVLHFILLTDVSADYSNGIDLSEVQVKYQYNKVPLYTVCNTRAVNSSTYKRLRTLSRVSGGEAQIYDYQKTPSFTPVLEQLYKHTLQSSVACFVTDQAVDNRARELALTVGGTVYKETVLLDTAVKTQAPVQAEISVSADHQAFQICYRQDGLNGAVPVNAKALENGAYQI
;
A
#
# COMPACT_ATOMS: atom_id res chain seq x y z
N MET A 1 72.47 -21.06 -7.80
CA MET A 1 71.59 -21.00 -8.95
C MET A 1 70.24 -20.55 -8.45
N ARG A 2 69.80 -19.32 -8.77
CA ARG A 2 68.56 -18.64 -8.29
C ARG A 2 67.48 -18.85 -9.32
N ILE A 3 66.36 -19.41 -8.92
CA ILE A 3 65.04 -19.33 -9.62
C ILE A 3 64.02 -19.43 -8.49
N GLY A 4 63.00 -18.66 -8.27
CA GLY A 4 62.33 -17.57 -8.94
C GLY A 4 61.11 -17.32 -8.08
N LYS A 5 60.96 -16.09 -7.54
CA LYS A 5 59.76 -15.64 -6.85
C LYS A 5 58.86 -15.03 -7.90
N GLY A 6 57.59 -15.41 -7.95
CA GLY A 6 56.64 -14.70 -8.81
C GLY A 6 55.34 -15.43 -9.11
N ILE A 7 54.66 -16.00 -8.12
CA ILE A 7 53.25 -16.37 -8.25
C ILE A 7 52.59 -16.10 -6.88
N GLY A 8 52.19 -14.90 -6.63
CA GLY A 8 51.58 -14.54 -5.35
C GLY A 8 50.69 -13.31 -5.37
N ALA A 9 50.62 -12.60 -6.49
CA ALA A 9 49.91 -11.31 -6.54
C ALA A 9 48.65 -11.29 -7.39
N ALA A 10 48.31 -12.35 -8.10
CA ALA A 10 47.14 -12.38 -9.01
C ALA A 10 45.89 -13.06 -8.40
N VAL A 11 45.97 -13.68 -7.25
CA VAL A 11 44.83 -14.38 -6.63
C VAL A 11 44.11 -13.51 -5.59
N LEU A 12 44.71 -12.41 -5.11
CA LEU A 12 44.09 -11.53 -4.12
C LEU A 12 43.17 -10.45 -4.70
N SER A 13 43.21 -10.16 -6.00
CA SER A 13 42.35 -9.18 -6.66
C SER A 13 41.01 -9.73 -7.14
N ALA A 14 40.84 -11.04 -7.27
CA ALA A 14 39.61 -11.66 -7.71
C ALA A 14 38.61 -11.93 -6.58
N LEU A 15 39.03 -11.89 -5.32
CA LEU A 15 38.15 -12.11 -4.16
C LEU A 15 37.55 -10.83 -3.57
N LEU A 16 37.99 -9.64 -3.99
CA LEU A 16 37.43 -8.36 -3.51
C LEU A 16 36.29 -7.81 -4.38
N CYS A 17 36.06 -8.36 -5.58
CA CYS A 17 34.98 -7.90 -6.47
C CYS A 17 33.66 -8.66 -6.29
N THR A 18 33.60 -9.74 -5.54
CA THR A 18 32.37 -10.51 -5.31
C THR A 18 31.67 -10.20 -3.96
N ALA A 19 32.27 -9.34 -3.13
CA ALA A 19 31.70 -8.98 -1.82
C ALA A 19 30.83 -7.71 -1.82
N MET A 20 30.61 -7.06 -2.97
CA MET A 20 29.80 -5.82 -3.07
C MET A 20 28.41 -6.02 -3.65
N LEU A 21 27.88 -7.23 -3.75
CA LEU A 21 26.53 -7.49 -4.31
C LEU A 21 25.50 -8.02 -3.30
N PHE A 22 25.84 -8.02 -2.02
CA PHE A 22 24.86 -8.25 -0.95
C PHE A 22 24.78 -7.00 -0.08
N LEU A 23 24.14 -5.94 -0.61
CA LEU A 23 23.54 -4.95 0.27
C LEU A 23 22.41 -5.68 1.00
N PRO A 24 22.32 -5.57 2.32
CA PRO A 24 21.26 -6.23 3.06
C PRO A 24 19.92 -5.63 2.61
N THR A 25 19.07 -6.45 2.00
CA THR A 25 17.66 -6.18 1.69
C THR A 25 16.81 -6.09 2.96
N THR A 26 17.42 -5.89 4.12
CA THR A 26 16.78 -5.98 5.44
C THR A 26 16.27 -4.65 6.00
N ALA A 27 16.43 -3.53 5.30
CA ALA A 27 15.98 -2.24 5.83
C ALA A 27 14.43 -2.10 5.94
N PHE A 28 13.68 -2.90 5.18
CA PHE A 28 12.20 -2.91 5.26
C PHE A 28 11.65 -3.91 6.29
N ALA A 29 12.38 -4.97 6.60
CA ALA A 29 11.88 -6.05 7.47
C ALA A 29 12.14 -5.85 8.97
N GLU A 30 13.04 -4.94 9.37
CA GLU A 30 13.54 -4.87 10.75
C GLU A 30 12.74 -3.96 11.70
N ASN A 31 11.68 -3.26 11.25
CA ASN A 31 10.91 -2.37 12.13
C ASN A 31 9.39 -2.60 12.13
N LEU A 32 8.90 -3.70 11.59
CA LEU A 32 7.50 -4.09 11.84
C LEU A 32 7.41 -4.57 13.29
N ASN A 33 7.07 -3.64 14.19
CA ASN A 33 6.61 -4.04 15.52
C ASN A 33 5.44 -5.00 15.31
N ALA A 34 5.35 -6.05 16.13
CA ALA A 34 4.28 -7.06 16.08
C ALA A 34 2.84 -6.47 16.15
N THR A 35 2.72 -5.17 16.36
CA THR A 35 1.46 -4.41 16.42
C THR A 35 0.96 -3.88 15.08
N ASP A 36 1.77 -3.85 14.03
CA ASP A 36 1.43 -3.15 12.77
C ASP A 36 1.13 -4.10 11.61
N GLN A 37 0.49 -5.24 11.88
CA GLN A 37 0.14 -6.23 10.84
C GLN A 37 -1.17 -5.91 10.09
N ILE A 38 -2.00 -5.00 10.62
CA ILE A 38 -3.23 -4.59 9.95
C ILE A 38 -2.93 -3.38 9.05
N GLY A 39 -3.16 -3.55 7.78
CA GLY A 39 -3.08 -2.49 6.77
C GLY A 39 -4.42 -1.78 6.58
N MET A 40 -4.98 -1.88 5.39
CA MET A 40 -6.27 -1.30 5.03
C MET A 40 -7.42 -1.99 5.76
N VAL A 41 -8.45 -1.22 6.18
CA VAL A 41 -9.75 -1.76 6.62
C VAL A 41 -10.84 -1.04 5.85
N ARG A 42 -11.74 -1.81 5.22
CA ARG A 42 -12.87 -1.30 4.45
C ARG A 42 -14.14 -2.02 4.85
N SER A 43 -15.26 -1.32 4.83
CA SER A 43 -16.55 -1.92 5.16
C SER A 43 -17.62 -1.64 4.12
N ASN A 44 -18.42 -2.62 3.87
CA ASN A 44 -19.73 -2.54 3.22
C ASN A 44 -20.61 -3.60 3.86
N VAL A 45 -21.17 -3.25 5.03
CA VAL A 45 -21.87 -4.20 5.89
C VAL A 45 -22.87 -5.04 5.09
N PRO A 46 -22.88 -6.37 5.22
CA PRO A 46 -22.26 -7.16 6.32
C PRO A 46 -20.76 -7.52 6.12
N TYR A 47 -20.09 -7.01 5.11
CA TYR A 47 -18.71 -7.36 4.80
C TYR A 47 -17.73 -6.36 5.39
N LEU A 48 -16.64 -6.89 5.98
CA LEU A 48 -15.48 -6.15 6.46
C LEU A 48 -14.22 -6.76 5.84
N GLN A 49 -13.52 -5.98 5.03
CA GLN A 49 -12.23 -6.36 4.47
C GLN A 49 -11.10 -5.81 5.32
N VAL A 50 -10.14 -6.68 5.63
CA VAL A 50 -8.96 -6.35 6.44
C VAL A 50 -7.73 -6.81 5.70
N GLU A 51 -6.83 -5.88 5.40
CA GLU A 51 -5.53 -6.20 4.84
C GLU A 51 -4.58 -6.66 5.96
N ILE A 52 -3.96 -7.81 5.75
CA ILE A 52 -2.94 -8.42 6.60
C ILE A 52 -1.61 -8.27 5.89
N LYS A 53 -0.65 -7.57 6.49
CA LYS A 53 0.67 -7.28 5.89
C LYS A 53 1.56 -8.52 5.85
N SER A 54 1.06 -9.61 5.30
CA SER A 54 1.76 -10.85 5.04
C SER A 54 1.07 -11.61 3.92
N GLN A 55 1.85 -12.24 3.05
CA GLN A 55 1.33 -13.16 2.02
C GLN A 55 1.24 -14.60 2.50
N ASP A 56 2.04 -14.95 3.51
CA ASP A 56 2.11 -16.31 4.03
C ASP A 56 1.08 -16.52 5.16
N VAL A 57 -0.20 -16.30 4.81
CA VAL A 57 -1.33 -16.44 5.72
C VAL A 57 -2.28 -17.50 5.20
N TYR A 58 -2.69 -18.42 6.05
CA TYR A 58 -3.64 -19.47 5.72
C TYR A 58 -4.98 -19.20 6.38
N ALA A 59 -6.08 -19.47 5.67
CA ALA A 59 -7.45 -19.19 6.17
C ALA A 59 -7.74 -19.84 7.53
N ALA A 60 -7.20 -21.03 7.80
CA ALA A 60 -7.35 -21.73 9.08
C ALA A 60 -6.67 -21.02 10.26
N GLU A 61 -5.75 -20.09 9.98
CA GLU A 61 -4.99 -19.34 10.98
C GLU A 61 -5.58 -17.95 11.24
N VAL A 62 -6.63 -17.56 10.48
CA VAL A 62 -7.21 -16.22 10.54
C VAL A 62 -8.55 -16.25 11.26
N GLN A 63 -8.65 -15.48 12.33
CA GLN A 63 -9.89 -15.27 13.07
C GLN A 63 -10.09 -13.79 13.34
N GLY A 64 -11.33 -13.32 13.27
CA GLY A 64 -11.67 -11.92 13.49
C GLY A 64 -12.75 -11.74 14.53
N LYS A 65 -12.60 -10.70 15.36
CA LYS A 65 -13.64 -10.22 16.30
C LYS A 65 -13.83 -8.72 16.11
N LEU A 66 -15.06 -8.27 16.18
CA LEU A 66 -15.41 -6.86 16.17
C LEU A 66 -16.16 -6.52 17.45
N GLY A 67 -15.51 -5.76 18.33
CA GLY A 67 -15.95 -5.64 19.72
C GLY A 67 -15.95 -7.02 20.40
N ASN A 68 -17.10 -7.45 20.90
CA ASN A 68 -17.25 -8.77 21.53
C ASN A 68 -17.79 -9.87 20.58
N ALA A 69 -18.15 -9.51 19.34
CA ALA A 69 -18.74 -10.45 18.38
C ALA A 69 -17.64 -11.10 17.52
N GLU A 70 -17.73 -12.41 17.33
CA GLU A 70 -16.91 -13.14 16.38
C GLU A 70 -17.42 -12.85 14.96
N MET A 71 -16.47 -12.77 14.02
CA MET A 71 -16.79 -12.63 12.61
C MET A 71 -16.49 -13.92 11.86
N THR A 72 -17.26 -14.22 10.83
CA THR A 72 -17.01 -15.37 9.98
C THR A 72 -16.09 -14.95 8.84
N LEU A 73 -14.95 -15.64 8.66
CA LEU A 73 -14.09 -15.45 7.50
C LEU A 73 -14.82 -15.96 6.26
N TYR A 74 -15.01 -15.06 5.28
CA TYR A 74 -15.67 -15.36 4.00
C TYR A 74 -14.65 -15.73 2.92
N SER A 75 -13.61 -14.93 2.77
CA SER A 75 -12.49 -15.20 1.86
C SER A 75 -11.17 -14.67 2.42
N LEU A 76 -10.06 -15.23 1.91
CA LEU A 76 -8.70 -14.75 2.14
C LEU A 76 -7.98 -14.80 0.79
N ASP A 77 -7.65 -13.64 0.27
CA ASP A 77 -7.04 -13.46 -1.04
C ASP A 77 -5.72 -12.72 -0.92
N ARG A 78 -4.75 -13.06 -1.77
CA ARG A 78 -3.49 -12.31 -1.83
C ARG A 78 -3.70 -10.98 -2.57
N THR A 79 -3.08 -9.91 -2.09
CA THR A 79 -3.19 -8.58 -2.69
C THR A 79 -2.68 -8.53 -4.14
N ASP A 80 -1.66 -9.34 -4.48
CA ASP A 80 -1.14 -9.43 -5.84
C ASP A 80 -2.10 -10.08 -6.85
N ASN A 81 -3.18 -10.71 -6.37
CA ASN A 81 -4.28 -11.23 -7.18
C ASN A 81 -5.50 -10.30 -7.23
N GLN A 82 -5.41 -9.12 -6.64
CA GLN A 82 -6.52 -8.19 -6.54
C GLN A 82 -6.26 -6.92 -7.33
N LYS A 83 -7.34 -6.27 -7.76
CA LYS A 83 -7.24 -4.98 -8.43
C LYS A 83 -6.83 -3.90 -7.42
N THR A 84 -5.65 -3.34 -7.61
CA THR A 84 -5.06 -2.35 -6.72
C THR A 84 -4.90 -0.99 -7.38
N LEU A 85 -5.01 0.08 -6.59
CA LEU A 85 -4.58 1.42 -6.97
C LEU A 85 -3.55 1.92 -5.96
N THR A 86 -2.34 2.18 -6.42
CA THR A 86 -1.31 2.87 -5.66
C THR A 86 -1.20 4.31 -6.13
N CYS A 87 -1.51 5.27 -5.25
CA CYS A 87 -1.41 6.70 -5.55
C CYS A 87 -0.08 7.24 -5.05
N VAL A 88 0.77 7.69 -5.96
CA VAL A 88 2.06 8.33 -5.64
C VAL A 88 1.86 9.85 -5.64
N LEU A 89 2.12 10.46 -4.50
CA LEU A 89 2.10 11.91 -4.30
C LEU A 89 3.53 12.42 -4.35
N LEU A 90 3.82 13.24 -5.32
CA LEU A 90 5.14 13.85 -5.48
C LEU A 90 5.07 15.34 -5.10
N ASP A 91 5.79 15.70 -4.06
CA ASP A 91 5.96 17.08 -3.65
C ASP A 91 6.71 17.85 -4.75
N ASN A 92 6.07 18.89 -5.32
CA ASN A 92 6.60 19.72 -6.40
C ASN A 92 7.00 21.12 -5.89
N SER A 93 7.16 21.31 -4.58
CA SER A 93 7.55 22.58 -4.01
C SER A 93 8.99 22.96 -4.35
N ALA A 94 9.27 24.27 -4.30
CA ALA A 94 10.61 24.82 -4.57
C ALA A 94 11.68 24.28 -3.60
N SER A 95 11.30 23.90 -2.38
CA SER A 95 12.21 23.30 -1.40
C SER A 95 12.83 21.99 -1.86
N MET A 96 12.11 21.23 -2.69
CA MET A 96 12.58 19.96 -3.27
C MET A 96 13.82 20.12 -4.18
N THR A 97 14.05 21.33 -4.70
CA THR A 97 15.20 21.68 -5.55
C THR A 97 16.25 22.55 -4.87
N GLN A 98 16.00 23.00 -3.63
CA GLN A 98 16.93 23.87 -2.89
C GLN A 98 18.02 23.04 -2.19
N ASP A 99 19.29 23.28 -2.54
CA ASP A 99 20.44 22.52 -2.04
C ASP A 99 20.61 22.54 -0.51
N ASN A 100 20.11 23.58 0.18
CA ASN A 100 20.13 23.68 1.62
C ASN A 100 19.04 22.84 2.32
N ILE A 101 18.01 22.45 1.62
CA ILE A 101 16.87 21.66 2.13
C ILE A 101 16.95 20.23 1.61
N CYS A 102 17.04 20.06 0.30
CA CYS A 102 17.24 18.77 -0.36
C CYS A 102 18.64 18.66 -0.96
N PRO A 103 19.28 17.50 -0.91
CA PRO A 103 20.52 17.28 -1.63
C PRO A 103 20.34 17.51 -3.14
N ARG A 104 21.34 18.12 -3.78
CA ARG A 104 21.32 18.44 -5.20
C ARG A 104 20.98 17.21 -6.04
N GLY A 105 20.05 17.37 -6.98
CA GLY A 105 19.60 16.31 -7.86
C GLY A 105 18.66 15.28 -7.24
N SER A 106 18.28 15.43 -5.96
CA SER A 106 17.36 14.51 -5.29
C SER A 106 15.96 14.52 -5.93
N PHE A 107 15.46 15.68 -6.33
CA PHE A 107 14.17 15.78 -7.02
C PHE A 107 14.16 15.03 -8.36
N ASP A 108 15.25 15.12 -9.15
CA ASP A 108 15.37 14.38 -10.39
C ASP A 108 15.48 12.87 -10.15
N GLN A 109 16.13 12.44 -9.07
CA GLN A 109 16.15 11.04 -8.68
C GLN A 109 14.75 10.53 -8.29
N LEU A 110 13.97 11.32 -7.55
CA LEU A 110 12.58 10.98 -7.23
C LEU A 110 11.73 10.85 -8.49
N LYS A 111 11.82 11.83 -9.42
CA LYS A 111 11.11 11.73 -10.72
C LYS A 111 11.52 10.48 -11.50
N THR A 112 12.81 10.19 -11.55
CA THR A 112 13.34 8.99 -12.23
C THR A 112 12.80 7.71 -11.58
N GLY A 113 12.75 7.66 -10.25
CA GLY A 113 12.18 6.53 -9.51
C GLY A 113 10.69 6.33 -9.82
N VAL A 114 9.90 7.41 -9.82
CA VAL A 114 8.48 7.35 -10.18
C VAL A 114 8.28 6.89 -11.63
N GLN A 115 9.08 7.40 -12.57
CA GLN A 115 9.02 6.96 -13.98
C GLN A 115 9.38 5.48 -14.16
N ALA A 116 10.32 4.97 -13.38
CA ALA A 116 10.65 3.54 -13.39
C ALA A 116 9.50 2.70 -12.81
N LEU A 117 8.91 3.16 -11.69
CA LEU A 117 7.77 2.51 -11.05
C LEU A 117 6.57 2.38 -12.00
N LEU A 118 6.26 3.43 -12.78
CA LEU A 118 5.15 3.43 -13.74
C LEU A 118 5.21 2.30 -14.76
N LYS A 119 6.41 1.77 -15.04
CA LYS A 119 6.59 0.62 -15.95
C LYS A 119 6.09 -0.71 -15.36
N GLN A 120 5.84 -0.75 -14.05
CA GLN A 120 5.30 -1.92 -13.36
C GLN A 120 3.76 -1.93 -13.34
N ALA A 121 3.12 -0.84 -13.81
CA ALA A 121 1.67 -0.76 -13.84
C ALA A 121 1.06 -1.77 -14.83
N SER A 122 -0.06 -2.33 -14.43
CA SER A 122 -0.87 -3.25 -15.22
C SER A 122 -2.36 -2.91 -15.08
N ALA A 123 -3.22 -3.63 -15.78
CA ALA A 123 -4.66 -3.46 -15.66
C ALA A 123 -5.16 -3.71 -14.23
N ASP A 124 -4.56 -4.67 -13.53
CA ASP A 124 -4.94 -5.05 -12.17
C ASP A 124 -4.17 -4.25 -11.10
N HIS A 125 -2.96 -3.80 -11.39
CA HIS A 125 -2.13 -3.01 -10.48
C HIS A 125 -1.86 -1.64 -11.08
N GLN A 126 -2.78 -0.71 -10.83
CA GLN A 126 -2.72 0.63 -11.40
C GLN A 126 -1.94 1.59 -10.49
N ILE A 127 -1.26 2.55 -11.11
CA ILE A 127 -0.47 3.56 -10.42
C ILE A 127 -0.94 4.94 -10.83
N GLY A 128 -1.59 5.65 -9.91
CA GLY A 128 -1.95 7.05 -10.05
C GLY A 128 -0.82 7.96 -9.57
N VAL A 129 -0.53 9.04 -10.27
CA VAL A 129 0.46 10.03 -9.83
C VAL A 129 -0.18 11.38 -9.67
N TYR A 130 0.12 12.02 -8.54
CA TYR A 130 -0.36 13.35 -8.19
C TYR A 130 0.85 14.23 -7.83
N SER A 131 0.86 15.48 -8.31
CA SER A 131 1.75 16.50 -7.78
C SER A 131 1.05 17.29 -6.69
N ILE A 132 1.77 17.60 -5.62
CA ILE A 132 1.31 18.47 -4.54
C ILE A 132 2.16 19.72 -4.46
N GLY A 133 1.54 20.85 -4.08
CA GLY A 133 2.15 22.16 -3.99
C GLY A 133 1.26 23.08 -3.18
N ALA A 134 1.20 24.37 -3.51
CA ALA A 134 0.44 25.38 -2.79
C ALA A 134 -1.09 25.25 -2.92
N GLY A 135 -1.56 24.44 -3.88
CA GLY A 135 -2.98 24.27 -4.16
C GLY A 135 -3.49 22.84 -3.98
N LEU A 136 -4.62 22.57 -4.59
CA LEU A 136 -5.18 21.22 -4.61
C LEU A 136 -4.25 20.22 -5.32
N PRO A 137 -4.22 18.95 -4.89
CA PRO A 137 -3.41 17.93 -5.54
C PRO A 137 -3.81 17.79 -7.00
N LYS A 138 -2.82 17.87 -7.90
CA LYS A 138 -3.02 17.80 -9.35
C LYS A 138 -2.78 16.37 -9.83
N CYS A 139 -3.80 15.72 -10.35
CA CYS A 139 -3.66 14.42 -10.99
C CYS A 139 -2.85 14.55 -12.29
N LEU A 140 -1.74 13.84 -12.37
CA LEU A 140 -0.89 13.74 -13.57
C LEU A 140 -1.34 12.59 -14.49
N GLY A 141 -2.15 11.68 -13.97
CA GLY A 141 -2.73 10.55 -14.66
C GLY A 141 -2.57 9.24 -13.91
N THR A 142 -3.19 8.19 -14.46
CA THR A 142 -3.11 6.81 -13.95
C THR A 142 -2.53 5.89 -15.01
N ALA A 143 -1.46 5.19 -14.66
CA ALA A 143 -0.86 4.14 -15.47
C ALA A 143 -1.56 2.81 -15.20
N LYS A 144 -1.99 2.14 -16.26
CA LYS A 144 -2.63 0.81 -16.26
C LYS A 144 -2.12 -0.10 -17.38
N ASP A 145 -1.27 0.45 -18.25
CA ASP A 145 -0.63 -0.20 -19.39
C ASP A 145 0.59 0.62 -19.81
N ALA A 146 1.36 0.14 -20.78
CA ALA A 146 2.57 0.79 -21.25
C ALA A 146 2.33 2.19 -21.85
N ASP A 147 1.21 2.41 -22.54
CA ASP A 147 0.90 3.68 -23.20
C ASP A 147 0.50 4.75 -22.18
N SER A 148 -0.34 4.41 -21.23
CA SER A 148 -0.70 5.31 -20.13
C SER A 148 0.51 5.59 -19.22
N ALA A 149 1.34 4.60 -18.93
CA ALA A 149 2.57 4.76 -18.17
C ALA A 149 3.52 5.77 -18.83
N LYS A 150 3.70 5.70 -20.17
CA LYS A 150 4.51 6.65 -20.94
C LYS A 150 3.96 8.08 -20.85
N LYS A 151 2.64 8.25 -20.93
CA LYS A 151 2.00 9.57 -20.83
C LYS A 151 2.19 10.18 -19.44
N VAL A 152 1.95 9.39 -18.40
CA VAL A 152 2.14 9.85 -17.00
C VAL A 152 3.62 10.14 -16.73
N ALA A 153 4.55 9.31 -17.22
CA ALA A 153 5.99 9.54 -17.10
C ALA A 153 6.43 10.87 -17.72
N ALA A 154 5.84 11.25 -18.87
CA ALA A 154 6.11 12.55 -19.50
C ALA A 154 5.60 13.71 -18.62
N SER A 155 4.42 13.57 -18.00
CA SER A 155 3.90 14.57 -17.06
C SER A 155 4.79 14.71 -15.81
N VAL A 156 5.31 13.59 -15.27
CA VAL A 156 6.26 13.59 -14.15
C VAL A 156 7.58 14.27 -14.55
N ALA A 157 8.10 13.99 -15.74
CA ALA A 157 9.32 14.63 -16.25
C ALA A 157 9.20 16.15 -16.34
N ALA A 158 8.00 16.65 -16.64
CA ALA A 158 7.73 18.08 -16.80
C ALA A 158 7.66 18.86 -15.46
N LEU A 159 7.60 18.18 -14.33
CA LEU A 159 7.62 18.81 -13.00
C LEU A 159 8.97 19.53 -12.77
N LYS A 160 8.92 20.72 -12.20
CA LYS A 160 10.10 21.57 -12.02
C LYS A 160 10.54 21.70 -10.58
N GLY A 161 9.67 21.39 -9.60
CA GLY A 161 9.92 21.70 -8.20
C GLY A 161 9.95 23.21 -7.99
N ASP A 162 8.95 23.91 -8.47
CA ASP A 162 8.90 25.38 -8.49
C ASP A 162 7.62 25.96 -7.84
N GLU A 163 6.79 25.13 -7.23
CA GLU A 163 5.64 25.60 -6.45
C GLU A 163 6.11 26.34 -5.19
N ASP A 164 5.52 27.50 -4.91
CA ASP A 164 5.97 28.39 -3.83
C ASP A 164 5.81 27.80 -2.42
N ALA A 165 4.92 26.83 -2.25
CA ALA A 165 4.64 26.20 -0.96
C ALA A 165 4.09 24.78 -1.16
N THR A 166 4.03 24.02 -0.05
CA THR A 166 3.30 22.74 0.02
C THR A 166 2.25 22.84 1.10
N ASP A 167 0.99 22.81 0.73
CA ASP A 167 -0.12 22.60 1.67
C ASP A 167 -0.40 21.09 1.80
N LEU A 168 0.42 20.44 2.61
CA LEU A 168 0.41 19.00 2.76
C LEU A 168 -0.91 18.48 3.37
N ASN A 169 -1.45 19.22 4.35
CA ASN A 169 -2.68 18.80 5.03
C ASN A 169 -3.87 18.82 4.07
N THR A 170 -4.06 19.92 3.34
CA THR A 170 -5.11 20.03 2.32
C THR A 170 -4.90 19.00 1.20
N ALA A 171 -3.64 18.80 0.77
CA ALA A 171 -3.36 17.82 -0.27
C ALA A 171 -3.75 16.39 0.14
N LEU A 172 -3.41 15.97 1.35
CA LEU A 172 -3.76 14.65 1.87
C LEU A 172 -5.27 14.50 2.07
N ASP A 173 -5.94 15.53 2.61
CA ASP A 173 -7.38 15.53 2.81
C ASP A 173 -8.14 15.40 1.48
N GLN A 174 -7.83 16.24 0.52
CA GLN A 174 -8.49 16.26 -0.79
C GLN A 174 -8.18 15.01 -1.62
N LEU A 175 -6.94 14.50 -1.54
CA LEU A 175 -6.60 13.25 -2.22
C LEU A 175 -7.40 12.08 -1.66
N PHE A 176 -7.53 12.01 -0.34
CA PHE A 176 -8.33 10.97 0.29
C PHE A 176 -9.75 10.97 -0.29
N ASP A 177 -10.39 12.14 -0.42
CA ASP A 177 -11.76 12.25 -0.96
C ASP A 177 -11.82 11.85 -2.44
N GLN A 178 -10.86 12.28 -3.25
CA GLN A 178 -10.78 11.91 -4.66
C GLN A 178 -10.63 10.40 -4.87
N VAL A 179 -9.77 9.76 -4.08
CA VAL A 179 -9.49 8.32 -4.19
C VAL A 179 -10.60 7.48 -3.55
N SER A 180 -11.22 7.97 -2.47
CA SER A 180 -12.38 7.32 -1.87
C SER A 180 -13.54 7.20 -2.86
N ALA A 181 -13.74 8.21 -3.72
CA ALA A 181 -14.74 8.16 -4.78
C ALA A 181 -14.47 7.08 -5.83
N LEU A 182 -13.24 6.58 -5.93
CA LEU A 182 -12.85 5.48 -6.83
C LEU A 182 -12.82 4.12 -6.11
N SER A 183 -13.14 4.08 -4.84
CA SER A 183 -12.98 2.88 -4.01
C SER A 183 -13.76 1.66 -4.53
N ASP A 184 -14.89 1.88 -5.22
CA ASP A 184 -15.69 0.80 -5.81
C ASP A 184 -15.00 0.09 -6.99
N GLN A 185 -13.93 0.69 -7.54
CA GLN A 185 -13.20 0.16 -8.68
C GLN A 185 -11.99 -0.68 -8.29
N TYR A 186 -11.56 -0.62 -7.03
CA TYR A 186 -10.33 -1.27 -6.55
C TYR A 186 -10.58 -1.99 -5.22
N GLN A 187 -10.04 -3.20 -5.09
CA GLN A 187 -10.05 -3.95 -3.83
C GLN A 187 -9.06 -3.38 -2.82
N VAL A 188 -7.92 -2.87 -3.29
CA VAL A 188 -6.85 -2.34 -2.43
C VAL A 188 -6.44 -0.95 -2.89
N LEU A 189 -6.25 -0.06 -1.92
CA LEU A 189 -5.82 1.32 -2.12
C LEU A 189 -4.62 1.61 -1.22
N HIS A 190 -3.55 2.17 -1.80
CA HIS A 190 -2.38 2.61 -1.05
C HIS A 190 -1.94 4.01 -1.49
N PHE A 191 -1.38 4.77 -0.56
CA PHE A 191 -0.76 6.07 -0.82
C PHE A 191 0.75 6.01 -0.56
N ILE A 192 1.54 6.58 -1.45
CA ILE A 192 2.98 6.79 -1.28
C ILE A 192 3.26 8.28 -1.40
N LEU A 193 3.66 8.92 -0.31
CA LEU A 193 4.02 10.33 -0.26
C LEU A 193 5.54 10.50 -0.33
N LEU A 194 6.00 11.28 -1.30
CA LEU A 194 7.39 11.64 -1.51
C LEU A 194 7.56 13.14 -1.26
N THR A 195 8.19 13.54 -0.14
CA THR A 195 8.30 14.94 0.30
C THR A 195 9.59 15.19 1.07
N ASP A 196 10.03 16.45 1.12
CA ASP A 196 11.12 16.89 2.00
C ASP A 196 10.65 17.36 3.38
N VAL A 197 9.33 17.51 3.56
CA VAL A 197 8.69 18.00 4.80
C VAL A 197 9.16 19.38 5.25
N SER A 198 9.69 20.20 4.34
CA SER A 198 10.29 21.50 4.68
C SER A 198 9.25 22.59 4.96
N ALA A 199 8.06 22.47 4.38
CA ALA A 199 6.99 23.44 4.53
C ALA A 199 5.71 22.75 5.05
N ASP A 200 5.18 23.29 6.15
CA ASP A 200 3.94 22.85 6.78
C ASP A 200 2.99 24.05 6.75
N TYR A 201 2.36 24.29 5.62
CA TYR A 201 1.31 25.28 5.48
C TYR A 201 -0.03 24.59 5.50
N SER A 202 -0.86 24.87 6.50
CA SER A 202 -2.24 24.42 6.53
C SER A 202 -3.16 25.61 6.26
N ASN A 203 -3.87 25.60 5.16
CA ASN A 203 -4.90 26.59 4.83
C ASN A 203 -6.18 26.34 5.66
N GLY A 204 -6.05 26.00 6.93
CA GLY A 204 -7.15 25.81 7.87
C GLY A 204 -7.46 24.35 8.21
N ILE A 205 -6.87 23.37 7.53
CA ILE A 205 -7.04 21.94 7.86
C ILE A 205 -5.90 21.52 8.81
N ASP A 206 -6.24 21.06 10.00
CA ASP A 206 -5.24 20.53 10.94
C ASP A 206 -4.85 19.09 10.54
N LEU A 207 -3.57 18.77 10.67
CA LEU A 207 -3.08 17.41 10.42
C LEU A 207 -3.74 16.37 11.34
N SER A 208 -4.24 16.77 12.51
CA SER A 208 -5.01 15.90 13.38
C SER A 208 -6.36 15.50 12.77
N GLU A 209 -7.02 16.36 12.01
CA GLU A 209 -8.26 16.05 11.28
C GLU A 209 -7.97 15.05 10.17
N VAL A 210 -6.91 15.29 9.40
CA VAL A 210 -6.42 14.34 8.39
C VAL A 210 -6.06 13.00 9.03
N GLN A 211 -5.39 13.01 10.18
CA GLN A 211 -5.03 11.80 10.90
C GLN A 211 -6.27 10.98 11.29
N VAL A 212 -7.30 11.60 11.82
CA VAL A 212 -8.57 10.95 12.19
C VAL A 212 -9.20 10.30 10.95
N LYS A 213 -9.24 11.01 9.83
CA LYS A 213 -9.79 10.53 8.56
C LYS A 213 -9.05 9.25 8.07
N TYR A 214 -7.72 9.29 8.02
CA TYR A 214 -6.90 8.15 7.60
C TYR A 214 -6.91 7.00 8.61
N GLN A 215 -6.93 7.30 9.90
CA GLN A 215 -6.95 6.30 10.97
C GLN A 215 -8.23 5.46 10.92
N TYR A 216 -9.39 6.09 10.80
CA TYR A 216 -10.66 5.38 10.82
C TYR A 216 -11.01 4.70 9.51
N ASN A 217 -10.52 5.22 8.39
CA ASN A 217 -10.75 4.59 7.08
C ASN A 217 -9.64 3.59 6.71
N LYS A 218 -8.53 3.57 7.44
CA LYS A 218 -7.41 2.63 7.24
C LYS A 218 -6.98 2.51 5.78
N VAL A 219 -6.68 3.64 5.16
CA VAL A 219 -6.02 3.64 3.85
C VAL A 219 -4.53 3.87 4.06
N PRO A 220 -3.68 2.86 3.82
CA PRO A 220 -2.26 2.94 4.14
C PRO A 220 -1.55 4.08 3.43
N LEU A 221 -0.91 4.95 4.22
CA LEU A 221 -0.03 6.02 3.75
C LEU A 221 1.43 5.64 4.04
N TYR A 222 2.18 5.41 2.98
CA TYR A 222 3.63 5.23 3.04
C TYR A 222 4.31 6.57 2.77
N THR A 223 5.13 7.06 3.69
CA THR A 223 5.80 8.34 3.55
C THR A 223 7.30 8.14 3.39
N VAL A 224 7.90 8.73 2.36
CA VAL A 224 9.34 8.74 2.15
C VAL A 224 9.84 10.17 2.19
N CYS A 225 10.71 10.46 3.16
CA CYS A 225 11.31 11.76 3.37
C CYS A 225 12.83 11.68 3.25
N ASN A 226 13.49 12.83 3.00
CA ASN A 226 14.94 12.86 3.00
C ASN A 226 15.54 12.87 4.42
N THR A 227 16.82 12.57 4.56
CA THR A 227 17.53 12.51 5.86
C THR A 227 17.49 13.80 6.67
N ARG A 228 17.34 14.96 6.04
CA ARG A 228 17.27 16.26 6.74
C ARG A 228 15.95 16.47 7.46
N ALA A 229 14.90 15.75 7.04
CA ALA A 229 13.58 15.84 7.66
C ALA A 229 13.47 15.15 9.02
N VAL A 230 14.39 14.24 9.38
CA VAL A 230 14.28 13.29 10.52
C VAL A 230 13.94 13.94 11.87
N ASN A 231 14.42 15.16 12.10
CA ASN A 231 14.19 15.90 13.35
C ASN A 231 13.02 16.89 13.29
N SER A 232 12.39 17.07 12.13
CA SER A 232 11.27 18.01 11.98
C SER A 232 10.03 17.54 12.74
N SER A 233 9.24 18.49 13.24
CA SER A 233 7.96 18.21 13.88
C SER A 233 6.98 17.58 12.87
N THR A 234 6.98 18.08 11.64
CA THR A 234 6.14 17.60 10.55
C THR A 234 6.45 16.15 10.21
N TYR A 235 7.72 15.74 10.11
CA TYR A 235 8.07 14.33 9.92
C TYR A 235 7.54 13.43 11.03
N LYS A 236 7.68 13.87 12.29
CA LYS A 236 7.15 13.09 13.43
C LYS A 236 5.64 12.91 13.35
N ARG A 237 4.92 13.95 12.95
CA ARG A 237 3.45 13.91 12.75
C ARG A 237 3.08 13.00 11.56
N LEU A 238 3.77 13.12 10.42
CA LEU A 238 3.59 12.25 9.26
C LEU A 238 3.90 10.78 9.57
N ARG A 239 4.94 10.51 10.35
CA ARG A 239 5.25 9.17 10.83
C ARG A 239 4.11 8.58 11.66
N THR A 240 3.50 9.40 12.52
CA THR A 240 2.33 8.99 13.28
C THR A 240 1.14 8.72 12.36
N LEU A 241 0.86 9.63 11.41
CA LEU A 241 -0.20 9.48 10.42
C LEU A 241 -0.02 8.19 9.59
N SER A 242 1.17 7.97 9.05
CA SER A 242 1.47 6.74 8.30
C SER A 242 1.17 5.49 9.13
N ARG A 243 1.65 5.45 10.38
CA ARG A 243 1.42 4.28 11.26
C ARG A 243 -0.06 4.05 11.55
N VAL A 244 -0.82 5.09 11.91
CA VAL A 244 -2.25 4.91 12.27
C VAL A 244 -3.13 4.62 11.06
N SER A 245 -2.70 4.99 9.84
CA SER A 245 -3.38 4.63 8.60
C SER A 245 -3.14 3.18 8.15
N GLY A 246 -2.19 2.49 8.77
CA GLY A 246 -1.75 1.15 8.36
C GLY A 246 -0.56 1.14 7.41
N GLY A 247 0.06 2.29 7.14
CA GLY A 247 1.28 2.42 6.34
C GLY A 247 2.55 2.55 7.19
N GLU A 248 3.58 3.17 6.63
CA GLU A 248 4.90 3.33 7.25
C GLU A 248 5.57 4.62 6.77
N ALA A 249 6.44 5.22 7.60
CA ALA A 249 7.27 6.35 7.21
C ALA A 249 8.75 5.98 7.23
N GLN A 250 9.46 6.32 6.16
CA GLN A 250 10.87 6.02 5.97
C GLN A 250 11.69 7.27 5.67
N ILE A 251 12.96 7.23 6.04
CA ILE A 251 13.94 8.24 5.68
C ILE A 251 14.83 7.70 4.56
N TYR A 252 14.88 8.45 3.47
CA TYR A 252 15.78 8.21 2.35
C TYR A 252 17.08 9.00 2.50
N ASP A 253 18.20 8.31 2.49
CA ASP A 253 19.53 8.91 2.56
C ASP A 253 20.17 8.98 1.17
N TYR A 254 20.07 10.13 0.53
CA TYR A 254 20.64 10.40 -0.80
C TYR A 254 22.16 10.22 -0.88
N GLN A 255 22.86 10.34 0.26
CA GLN A 255 24.32 10.19 0.28
C GLN A 255 24.74 8.73 0.28
N LYS A 256 23.94 7.86 0.90
CA LYS A 256 24.22 6.43 1.00
C LYS A 256 23.61 5.64 -0.15
N THR A 257 22.53 6.13 -0.72
CA THR A 257 21.77 5.44 -1.75
C THR A 257 21.83 6.24 -3.05
N PRO A 258 22.62 5.83 -4.03
CA PRO A 258 22.87 6.61 -5.25
C PRO A 258 21.69 6.64 -6.21
N SER A 259 20.67 5.82 -6.01
CA SER A 259 19.46 5.78 -6.83
C SER A 259 18.23 5.54 -5.97
N PHE A 260 17.19 6.34 -6.18
CA PHE A 260 15.91 6.20 -5.50
C PHE A 260 15.04 5.08 -6.10
N THR A 261 15.28 4.70 -7.34
CA THR A 261 14.49 3.70 -8.06
C THR A 261 14.33 2.38 -7.28
N PRO A 262 15.41 1.72 -6.79
CA PRO A 262 15.27 0.46 -6.06
C PRO A 262 14.46 0.62 -4.77
N VAL A 263 14.59 1.77 -4.10
CA VAL A 263 13.85 2.05 -2.85
C VAL A 263 12.36 2.10 -3.11
N LEU A 264 11.94 2.85 -4.15
CA LEU A 264 10.53 2.98 -4.50
C LEU A 264 9.94 1.68 -5.05
N GLU A 265 10.70 0.94 -5.86
CA GLU A 265 10.28 -0.37 -6.36
C GLU A 265 10.13 -1.40 -5.23
N GLN A 266 11.03 -1.39 -4.26
CA GLN A 266 10.93 -2.26 -3.08
C GLN A 266 9.73 -1.88 -2.22
N LEU A 267 9.50 -0.59 -1.98
CA LEU A 267 8.32 -0.11 -1.26
C LEU A 267 7.04 -0.55 -1.96
N TYR A 268 6.95 -0.34 -3.28
CA TYR A 268 5.79 -0.75 -4.06
C TYR A 268 5.55 -2.27 -4.00
N LYS A 269 6.60 -3.07 -4.15
CA LYS A 269 6.49 -4.53 -3.96
C LYS A 269 5.97 -4.88 -2.58
N HIS A 270 6.46 -4.19 -1.55
CA HIS A 270 5.99 -4.40 -0.19
C HIS A 270 4.49 -4.11 -0.05
N THR A 271 3.96 -3.08 -0.70
CA THR A 271 2.51 -2.79 -0.68
C THR A 271 1.66 -3.88 -1.35
N LEU A 272 2.24 -4.69 -2.22
CA LEU A 272 1.56 -5.83 -2.86
C LEU A 272 1.78 -7.16 -2.13
N GLN A 273 2.67 -7.20 -1.13
CA GLN A 273 3.01 -8.41 -0.35
C GLN A 273 2.12 -8.53 0.89
N SER A 274 0.81 -8.51 0.70
CA SER A 274 -0.19 -8.64 1.75
C SER A 274 -1.29 -9.62 1.33
N SER A 275 -2.16 -9.96 2.27
CA SER A 275 -3.38 -10.73 2.06
C SER A 275 -4.58 -9.90 2.51
N VAL A 276 -5.72 -10.06 1.89
CA VAL A 276 -6.97 -9.41 2.28
C VAL A 276 -7.95 -10.46 2.76
N ALA A 277 -8.28 -10.40 4.05
CA ALA A 277 -9.32 -11.20 4.65
C ALA A 277 -10.66 -10.46 4.54
N CYS A 278 -11.67 -11.11 3.99
CA CYS A 278 -13.04 -10.63 3.99
C CYS A 278 -13.82 -11.37 5.06
N PHE A 279 -14.38 -10.64 6.00
CA PHE A 279 -15.22 -11.17 7.07
C PHE A 279 -16.66 -10.78 6.86
N VAL A 280 -17.58 -11.62 7.37
CA VAL A 280 -18.99 -11.29 7.53
C VAL A 280 -19.23 -10.95 9.00
N THR A 281 -19.92 -9.84 9.23
CA THR A 281 -20.31 -9.37 10.56
C THR A 281 -21.81 -9.06 10.59
N ASP A 282 -22.46 -9.32 11.71
CA ASP A 282 -23.85 -8.95 12.00
C ASP A 282 -23.97 -7.58 12.69
N GLN A 283 -22.83 -6.91 12.92
CA GLN A 283 -22.81 -5.62 13.59
C GLN A 283 -23.48 -4.53 12.76
N ALA A 284 -24.32 -3.74 13.40
CA ALA A 284 -24.97 -2.60 12.76
C ALA A 284 -23.98 -1.45 12.48
N VAL A 285 -24.22 -0.71 11.41
CA VAL A 285 -23.54 0.56 11.14
C VAL A 285 -24.14 1.64 12.04
N ASP A 286 -23.35 2.14 12.99
CA ASP A 286 -23.82 3.10 14.00
C ASP A 286 -22.82 4.23 14.31
N ASN A 287 -21.86 4.48 13.44
CA ASN A 287 -20.80 5.50 13.60
C ASN A 287 -20.01 5.38 14.93
N ARG A 288 -20.00 4.21 15.56
CA ARG A 288 -19.23 3.95 16.77
C ARG A 288 -17.92 3.27 16.42
N ALA A 289 -16.84 3.77 17.01
CA ALA A 289 -15.56 3.10 16.96
C ALA A 289 -15.63 1.75 17.71
N ARG A 290 -15.14 0.69 17.07
CA ARG A 290 -15.07 -0.66 17.63
C ARG A 290 -13.64 -1.17 17.61
N GLU A 291 -13.29 -2.00 18.58
CA GLU A 291 -12.04 -2.74 18.51
C GLU A 291 -12.20 -3.88 17.52
N LEU A 292 -11.37 -3.89 16.49
CA LEU A 292 -11.11 -5.03 15.63
C LEU A 292 -9.97 -5.82 16.26
N ALA A 293 -10.21 -7.06 16.63
CA ALA A 293 -9.18 -8.00 17.05
C ALA A 293 -9.02 -9.08 15.97
N LEU A 294 -7.86 -9.10 15.34
CA LEU A 294 -7.50 -10.06 14.29
C LEU A 294 -6.47 -11.04 14.85
N THR A 295 -6.77 -12.33 14.82
CA THR A 295 -5.80 -13.38 15.14
C THR A 295 -5.23 -13.93 13.85
N VAL A 296 -3.90 -13.95 13.73
CA VAL A 296 -3.17 -14.55 12.61
C VAL A 296 -2.04 -15.42 13.17
N GLY A 297 -2.04 -16.70 12.84
CA GLY A 297 -1.03 -17.64 13.32
C GLY A 297 -0.92 -17.69 14.87
N GLY A 298 -2.05 -17.49 15.57
CA GLY A 298 -2.11 -17.46 17.03
C GLY A 298 -1.74 -16.13 17.69
N THR A 299 -1.28 -15.14 16.94
CA THR A 299 -0.99 -13.79 17.45
C THR A 299 -2.19 -12.87 17.24
N VAL A 300 -2.56 -12.10 18.27
CA VAL A 300 -3.69 -11.18 18.22
C VAL A 300 -3.21 -9.76 17.95
N TYR A 301 -3.75 -9.14 16.91
CA TYR A 301 -3.54 -7.74 16.52
C TYR A 301 -4.82 -6.96 16.76
N LYS A 302 -4.71 -5.74 17.27
CA LYS A 302 -5.88 -4.93 17.65
C LYS A 302 -5.81 -3.57 17.01
N GLU A 303 -6.94 -3.15 16.43
CA GLU A 303 -7.13 -1.82 15.85
C GLU A 303 -8.50 -1.26 16.19
N THR A 304 -8.63 0.07 16.14
CA THR A 304 -9.92 0.74 16.26
C THR A 304 -10.45 1.09 14.89
N VAL A 305 -11.64 0.62 14.58
CA VAL A 305 -12.26 0.79 13.26
C VAL A 305 -13.68 1.34 13.35
N LEU A 306 -14.13 1.98 12.27
CA LEU A 306 -15.52 2.35 12.03
C LEU A 306 -16.08 1.45 10.94
N LEU A 307 -17.37 1.04 11.09
CA LEU A 307 -18.05 0.28 10.04
C LEU A 307 -18.57 1.16 8.90
N ASP A 308 -18.90 2.42 9.19
CA ASP A 308 -19.27 3.38 8.15
C ASP A 308 -18.05 4.17 7.69
N THR A 309 -17.22 3.54 6.87
CA THR A 309 -16.03 4.17 6.31
C THR A 309 -16.38 4.89 5.00
N ALA A 310 -15.67 5.99 4.71
CA ALA A 310 -15.78 6.67 3.42
C ALA A 310 -15.29 5.77 2.27
N VAL A 311 -14.31 4.91 2.56
CA VAL A 311 -13.81 3.91 1.62
C VAL A 311 -14.62 2.64 1.78
N LYS A 312 -15.53 2.39 0.86
CA LYS A 312 -16.39 1.19 0.87
C LYS A 312 -15.66 -0.02 0.32
N THR A 313 -15.95 -1.20 0.86
CA THR A 313 -15.63 -2.44 0.16
C THR A 313 -16.60 -2.64 -1.00
N GLN A 314 -16.16 -3.36 -2.02
CA GLN A 314 -17.07 -3.74 -3.09
C GLN A 314 -18.15 -4.68 -2.55
N ALA A 315 -19.40 -4.50 -3.02
CA ALA A 315 -20.43 -5.46 -2.75
C ALA A 315 -20.00 -6.83 -3.27
N PRO A 316 -20.23 -7.90 -2.52
CA PRO A 316 -19.91 -9.23 -3.02
C PRO A 316 -20.81 -9.50 -4.21
N VAL A 317 -20.21 -10.17 -5.10
CA VAL A 317 -20.71 -10.56 -6.38
C VAL A 317 -21.84 -11.55 -6.25
N GLN A 318 -22.71 -11.54 -7.22
CA GLN A 318 -23.64 -12.64 -7.44
C GLN A 318 -22.86 -13.96 -7.53
N ALA A 319 -22.98 -14.76 -6.50
CA ALA A 319 -22.46 -16.12 -6.50
C ALA A 319 -23.47 -17.01 -7.20
N GLU A 320 -23.03 -17.71 -8.23
CA GLU A 320 -23.81 -18.70 -8.95
C GLU A 320 -23.26 -20.08 -8.59
N ILE A 321 -24.12 -20.95 -8.10
CA ILE A 321 -23.71 -22.33 -7.83
C ILE A 321 -23.77 -23.08 -9.15
N SER A 322 -22.61 -23.49 -9.66
CA SER A 322 -22.54 -24.39 -10.79
C SER A 322 -22.37 -25.85 -10.32
N VAL A 323 -23.12 -26.74 -10.94
CA VAL A 323 -23.08 -28.16 -10.64
C VAL A 323 -22.61 -28.86 -11.91
N SER A 324 -21.65 -29.78 -11.79
CA SER A 324 -21.22 -30.60 -12.92
C SER A 324 -22.39 -31.50 -13.42
N ALA A 325 -22.37 -31.87 -14.71
CA ALA A 325 -23.44 -32.64 -15.31
C ALA A 325 -23.67 -34.01 -14.65
N ASP A 326 -22.65 -34.58 -14.02
CA ASP A 326 -22.71 -35.83 -13.27
C ASP A 326 -23.06 -35.63 -11.78
N HIS A 327 -23.33 -34.39 -11.34
CA HIS A 327 -23.61 -34.03 -9.97
C HIS A 327 -22.51 -34.39 -8.95
N GLN A 328 -21.27 -34.59 -9.42
CA GLN A 328 -20.15 -35.00 -8.56
C GLN A 328 -19.29 -33.80 -8.10
N ALA A 329 -19.35 -32.70 -8.81
CA ALA A 329 -18.59 -31.48 -8.46
C ALA A 329 -19.51 -30.27 -8.34
N PHE A 330 -19.27 -29.48 -7.31
CA PHE A 330 -19.98 -28.24 -7.03
C PHE A 330 -18.95 -27.12 -6.97
N GLN A 331 -19.27 -26.00 -7.58
CA GLN A 331 -18.44 -24.80 -7.53
C GLN A 331 -19.34 -23.60 -7.26
N ILE A 332 -18.88 -22.71 -6.40
CA ILE A 332 -19.41 -21.36 -6.31
C ILE A 332 -18.62 -20.51 -7.30
N CYS A 333 -19.27 -20.15 -8.39
CA CYS A 333 -18.73 -19.19 -9.34
C CYS A 333 -19.10 -17.80 -8.87
N TYR A 334 -18.13 -16.94 -8.69
CA TYR A 334 -18.38 -15.56 -8.37
C TYR A 334 -17.87 -14.67 -9.50
N ARG A 335 -18.60 -13.57 -9.69
CA ARG A 335 -18.27 -12.55 -10.67
C ARG A 335 -18.18 -11.23 -9.93
N GLN A 336 -17.03 -10.63 -9.92
CA GLN A 336 -16.80 -9.29 -9.38
C GLN A 336 -16.21 -8.47 -10.52
N ASP A 337 -16.55 -7.19 -10.65
CA ASP A 337 -16.09 -6.36 -11.77
C ASP A 337 -14.59 -6.54 -12.02
N GLY A 338 -14.27 -7.27 -13.11
CA GLY A 338 -12.93 -7.61 -13.51
C GLY A 338 -12.34 -8.89 -12.92
N LEU A 339 -12.99 -9.55 -11.95
CA LEU A 339 -12.54 -10.83 -11.38
C LEU A 339 -13.61 -11.90 -11.56
N ASN A 340 -13.23 -13.00 -12.18
CA ASN A 340 -14.04 -14.21 -12.22
C ASN A 340 -13.30 -15.28 -11.44
N GLY A 341 -13.97 -15.90 -10.49
CA GLY A 341 -13.40 -16.98 -9.71
C GLY A 341 -14.36 -18.16 -9.57
N ALA A 342 -13.84 -19.32 -9.27
CA ALA A 342 -14.60 -20.48 -8.92
C ALA A 342 -13.95 -21.17 -7.71
N VAL A 343 -14.73 -21.42 -6.68
CA VAL A 343 -14.29 -22.13 -5.48
C VAL A 343 -14.97 -23.48 -5.44
N PRO A 344 -14.24 -24.59 -5.44
CA PRO A 344 -14.83 -25.91 -5.24
C PRO A 344 -15.43 -25.99 -3.84
N VAL A 345 -16.64 -26.52 -3.74
CA VAL A 345 -17.33 -26.70 -2.47
C VAL A 345 -17.70 -28.15 -2.27
N ASN A 346 -17.62 -28.60 -1.03
CA ASN A 346 -18.12 -29.90 -0.66
C ASN A 346 -19.63 -29.81 -0.46
N ALA A 347 -20.37 -30.58 -1.22
CA ALA A 347 -21.83 -30.65 -1.11
C ALA A 347 -22.27 -32.07 -0.74
N LYS A 348 -23.25 -32.13 0.16
CA LYS A 348 -23.91 -33.40 0.55
C LYS A 348 -25.31 -33.41 0.01
N ALA A 349 -25.62 -34.43 -0.78
CA ALA A 349 -27.00 -34.68 -1.23
C ALA A 349 -27.90 -35.04 -0.05
N LEU A 350 -29.07 -34.43 -0.01
CA LEU A 350 -30.12 -34.71 0.96
C LEU A 350 -31.21 -35.59 0.30
N GLU A 351 -31.99 -36.35 1.12
CA GLU A 351 -33.02 -37.27 0.64
C GLU A 351 -34.13 -36.61 -0.20
N ASN A 352 -34.33 -35.32 -0.05
CA ASN A 352 -35.33 -34.54 -0.79
C ASN A 352 -34.81 -33.96 -2.12
N GLY A 353 -33.62 -34.34 -2.56
CA GLY A 353 -33.00 -33.81 -3.78
C GLY A 353 -32.33 -32.43 -3.62
N ALA A 354 -32.29 -31.89 -2.41
CA ALA A 354 -31.52 -30.70 -2.10
C ALA A 354 -30.06 -31.05 -1.76
N TYR A 355 -29.20 -30.05 -1.74
CA TYR A 355 -27.80 -30.21 -1.36
C TYR A 355 -27.48 -29.30 -0.19
N GLN A 356 -26.72 -29.80 0.77
CA GLN A 356 -26.10 -29.03 1.81
C GLN A 356 -24.67 -28.70 1.37
N ILE A 357 -24.38 -27.40 1.25
CA ILE A 357 -23.07 -26.85 0.84
C ILE A 357 -22.31 -26.39 2.09
#